data_5773d1e12aeec9f1195f2fbd69ccea70
#
_entry.id   5773d1e12aeec9f1195f2fbd69ccea70
#
_cell.length_a   1.000
_cell.length_b   1.000
_cell.length_c   1.000
_cell.angle_alpha   90.00
_cell.angle_beta   90.00
_cell.angle_gamma   90.00
#
_symmetry.space_group_name_H-M   'P 1'
#
loop_
_entity.id
_entity.type
_entity.pdbx_description
1 polymer ?
#
loop_
_entity_poly.entity_id
_entity_poly.type
_entity_poly.pdbx_seq_one_letter_code
_entity_poly.pdbx_strand_id
1 'polypeptide(L)'
;MSRNDYEPRRSTRARPGFTIVELMVVIAVTAVLASLIVAAVMSGRESARRMECSSHLRQIGIAVQEYHSIHGVLPCSGLLGFRYISPLVDGRPGNWNVYGAPDPCMLGSCPEAGDWMRPRIYLCSSDPEVRRTRRSGSYCFSAGNQLFGVGQRGVSDGVGFGDVDPTKVISFRNITDGLTSTALASEQLISLTSVAASDVEYLAAFDQALADQNPLRYIWNSTGTFSLPQDMQAMCAECDSGAAGAVPHFSGNPFNVRVPSYNHTRPPNSRACMPSAATMTGPMSPPTSLHRFGVNVGFCDGSVRFVVNGIDVKVWHSLGTRNGGETSSGL
;
A
#
# COMPACT_ATOMS: atom_id res chain seq x y z
N MET A 1 -43.52 83.91 -26.64
CA MET A 1 -43.56 82.80 -25.67
C MET A 1 -42.33 81.96 -25.90
N SER A 2 -41.24 82.16 -25.14
CA SER A 2 -40.01 81.44 -25.23
C SER A 2 -39.92 80.49 -24.02
N ARG A 3 -39.92 79.17 -24.27
CA ARG A 3 -39.73 78.15 -23.22
C ARG A 3 -38.21 78.00 -23.00
N ASN A 4 -37.73 78.39 -21.84
CA ASN A 4 -36.41 78.01 -21.36
C ASN A 4 -36.43 76.54 -20.87
N ASP A 5 -35.81 75.68 -21.62
CA ASP A 5 -35.54 74.29 -21.19
C ASP A 5 -34.33 74.28 -20.29
N TYR A 6 -34.51 74.18 -18.98
CA TYR A 6 -33.48 74.00 -17.97
C TYR A 6 -33.08 72.55 -17.88
N GLU A 7 -31.98 72.13 -18.54
CA GLU A 7 -31.41 70.79 -18.35
C GLU A 7 -30.56 70.80 -17.04
N PRO A 8 -30.89 69.85 -16.12
CA PRO A 8 -30.07 69.69 -14.91
C PRO A 8 -28.73 69.06 -15.24
N ARG A 9 -27.63 69.76 -15.07
CA ARG A 9 -26.28 69.21 -15.15
C ARG A 9 -26.12 68.04 -14.17
N ARG A 10 -26.02 66.82 -14.70
CA ARG A 10 -25.62 65.62 -13.94
C ARG A 10 -24.19 65.86 -13.41
N SER A 11 -24.07 66.06 -12.11
CA SER A 11 -22.80 66.09 -11.40
C SER A 11 -22.14 64.69 -11.53
N THR A 12 -21.16 64.57 -12.40
CA THR A 12 -20.26 63.42 -12.45
C THR A 12 -19.35 63.49 -11.22
N ARG A 13 -19.70 62.79 -10.14
CA ARG A 13 -18.76 62.58 -9.03
C ARG A 13 -17.53 61.92 -9.59
N ALA A 14 -16.40 62.62 -9.61
CA ALA A 14 -15.09 62.05 -9.91
C ALA A 14 -14.81 60.93 -8.90
N ARG A 15 -14.67 59.67 -9.40
CA ARG A 15 -14.25 58.57 -8.56
C ARG A 15 -12.78 58.77 -8.19
N PRO A 16 -12.39 58.72 -6.91
CA PRO A 16 -10.98 58.83 -6.52
C PRO A 16 -10.17 57.72 -7.22
N GLY A 17 -9.09 58.12 -7.88
CA GLY A 17 -8.15 57.18 -8.51
C GLY A 17 -7.39 56.40 -7.44
N PHE A 18 -7.06 55.15 -7.76
CA PHE A 18 -6.30 54.28 -6.88
C PHE A 18 -4.82 54.69 -6.90
N THR A 19 -4.18 54.80 -5.75
CA THR A 19 -2.74 55.12 -5.70
C THR A 19 -1.90 53.85 -5.91
N ILE A 20 -0.70 53.97 -6.48
CA ILE A 20 0.24 52.85 -6.68
C ILE A 20 0.59 52.21 -5.33
N VAL A 21 0.66 53.00 -4.26
CA VAL A 21 0.97 52.48 -2.91
C VAL A 21 -0.16 51.59 -2.38
N GLU A 22 -1.42 51.99 -2.56
CA GLU A 22 -2.57 51.14 -2.18
C GLU A 22 -2.57 49.79 -2.93
N LEU A 23 -2.23 49.81 -4.23
CA LEU A 23 -2.11 48.60 -5.01
C LEU A 23 -0.98 47.67 -4.50
N MET A 24 0.20 48.27 -4.22
CA MET A 24 1.35 47.52 -3.70
C MET A 24 1.05 46.86 -2.35
N VAL A 25 0.38 47.53 -1.44
CA VAL A 25 0.00 46.98 -0.13
C VAL A 25 -0.98 45.83 -0.31
N VAL A 26 -1.97 45.97 -1.19
CA VAL A 26 -2.95 44.87 -1.45
C VAL A 26 -2.28 43.65 -2.02
N ILE A 27 -1.39 43.80 -3.02
CA ILE A 27 -0.69 42.64 -3.59
C ILE A 27 0.27 41.99 -2.58
N ALA A 28 0.95 42.78 -1.73
CA ALA A 28 1.81 42.23 -0.69
C ALA A 28 1.02 41.41 0.34
N VAL A 29 -0.10 41.93 0.83
CA VAL A 29 -0.96 41.21 1.80
C VAL A 29 -1.58 39.97 1.17
N THR A 30 -2.09 40.06 -0.06
CA THR A 30 -2.67 38.91 -0.75
C THR A 30 -1.63 37.84 -1.04
N ALA A 31 -0.39 38.17 -1.37
CA ALA A 31 0.71 37.22 -1.57
C ALA A 31 1.04 36.45 -0.28
N VAL A 32 1.11 37.14 0.86
CA VAL A 32 1.34 36.54 2.17
C VAL A 32 0.19 35.58 2.52
N LEU A 33 -1.05 36.02 2.39
CA LEU A 33 -2.22 35.18 2.68
C LEU A 33 -2.27 33.97 1.76
N ALA A 34 -2.01 34.12 0.46
CA ALA A 34 -1.98 33.03 -0.50
C ALA A 34 -0.92 31.98 -0.14
N SER A 35 0.28 32.42 0.29
CA SER A 35 1.35 31.51 0.69
C SER A 35 0.96 30.60 1.87
N LEU A 36 0.27 31.15 2.86
CA LEU A 36 -0.21 30.40 4.02
C LEU A 36 -1.33 29.41 3.64
N ILE A 37 -2.25 29.82 2.77
CA ILE A 37 -3.36 28.98 2.32
C ILE A 37 -2.84 27.78 1.52
N VAL A 38 -1.86 27.95 0.63
CA VAL A 38 -1.30 26.85 -0.18
C VAL A 38 -0.70 25.75 0.71
N ALA A 39 0.09 26.15 1.73
CA ALA A 39 0.67 25.17 2.66
C ALA A 39 -0.41 24.40 3.45
N ALA A 40 -1.44 25.10 3.93
CA ALA A 40 -2.54 24.48 4.67
C ALA A 40 -3.35 23.51 3.78
N VAL A 41 -3.63 23.87 2.53
CA VAL A 41 -4.36 23.02 1.58
C VAL A 41 -3.58 21.77 1.24
N MET A 42 -2.26 21.84 1.04
CA MET A 42 -1.43 20.68 0.75
C MET A 42 -1.42 19.69 1.92
N SER A 43 -1.29 20.18 3.15
CA SER A 43 -1.38 19.36 4.36
C SER A 43 -2.76 18.73 4.53
N GLY A 44 -3.83 19.50 4.31
CA GLY A 44 -5.21 19.00 4.37
C GLY A 44 -5.50 17.91 3.35
N ARG A 45 -5.01 18.05 2.12
CA ARG A 45 -5.15 17.02 1.08
C ARG A 45 -4.47 15.72 1.45
N GLU A 46 -3.26 15.77 2.03
CA GLU A 46 -2.57 14.55 2.45
C GLU A 46 -3.29 13.87 3.63
N SER A 47 -3.78 14.65 4.59
CA SER A 47 -4.61 14.11 5.68
C SER A 47 -5.88 13.43 5.15
N ALA A 48 -6.54 14.03 4.16
CA ALA A 48 -7.72 13.44 3.52
C ALA A 48 -7.39 12.12 2.81
N ARG A 49 -6.29 12.07 2.03
CA ARG A 49 -5.84 10.82 1.37
C ARG A 49 -5.50 9.73 2.39
N ARG A 50 -4.83 10.08 3.49
CA ARG A 50 -4.53 9.13 4.56
C ARG A 50 -5.81 8.57 5.20
N MET A 51 -6.81 9.42 5.46
CA MET A 51 -8.11 8.96 5.97
C MET A 51 -8.83 8.04 4.98
N GLU A 52 -8.77 8.33 3.68
CA GLU A 52 -9.33 7.48 2.63
C GLU A 52 -8.64 6.10 2.63
N CYS A 53 -7.31 6.04 2.64
CA CYS A 53 -6.56 4.77 2.67
C CYS A 53 -6.84 3.99 3.96
N SER A 54 -6.96 4.67 5.11
CA SER A 54 -7.39 4.05 6.37
C SER A 54 -8.82 3.50 6.29
N SER A 55 -9.74 4.21 5.65
CA SER A 55 -11.12 3.75 5.43
C SER A 55 -11.16 2.49 4.55
N HIS A 56 -10.32 2.42 3.52
CA HIS A 56 -10.20 1.24 2.68
C HIS A 56 -9.73 0.02 3.47
N LEU A 57 -8.68 0.16 4.30
CA LEU A 57 -8.23 -0.92 5.17
C LEU A 57 -9.30 -1.38 6.15
N ARG A 58 -10.11 -0.44 6.69
CA ARG A 58 -11.24 -0.80 7.56
C ARG A 58 -12.29 -1.62 6.82
N GLN A 59 -12.63 -1.25 5.60
CA GLN A 59 -13.58 -2.00 4.77
C GLN A 59 -13.04 -3.40 4.41
N ILE A 60 -11.73 -3.50 4.12
CA ILE A 60 -11.05 -4.80 3.93
C ILE A 60 -11.18 -5.65 5.22
N GLY A 61 -10.92 -5.06 6.39
CA GLY A 61 -11.07 -5.74 7.68
C GLY A 61 -12.49 -6.26 7.93
N ILE A 62 -13.51 -5.43 7.65
CA ILE A 62 -14.92 -5.82 7.75
C ILE A 62 -15.23 -6.98 6.80
N ALA A 63 -14.79 -6.91 5.54
CA ALA A 63 -15.02 -7.98 4.56
C ALA A 63 -14.33 -9.30 4.97
N VAL A 64 -13.17 -9.24 5.62
CA VAL A 64 -12.51 -10.44 6.17
C VAL A 64 -13.31 -11.04 7.33
N GLN A 65 -13.86 -10.21 8.21
CA GLN A 65 -14.71 -10.68 9.31
C GLN A 65 -16.01 -11.30 8.79
N GLU A 66 -16.62 -10.70 7.77
CA GLU A 66 -17.81 -11.24 7.10
C GLU A 66 -17.49 -12.58 6.42
N TYR A 67 -16.37 -12.66 5.69
CA TYR A 67 -15.90 -13.91 5.11
C TYR A 67 -15.74 -15.00 6.17
N HIS A 68 -15.09 -14.66 7.30
CA HIS A 68 -14.93 -15.58 8.41
C HIS A 68 -16.28 -16.00 9.02
N SER A 69 -17.26 -15.12 9.11
CA SER A 69 -18.60 -15.47 9.65
C SER A 69 -19.33 -16.46 8.76
N ILE A 70 -19.10 -16.43 7.46
CA ILE A 70 -19.73 -17.33 6.47
C ILE A 70 -18.99 -18.66 6.39
N HIS A 71 -17.65 -18.65 6.39
CA HIS A 71 -16.82 -19.82 6.08
C HIS A 71 -16.13 -20.44 7.31
N GLY A 72 -16.11 -19.75 8.46
CA GLY A 72 -15.46 -20.20 9.69
C GLY A 72 -13.92 -20.09 9.67
N VAL A 73 -13.36 -19.61 8.58
CA VAL A 73 -11.91 -19.49 8.34
C VAL A 73 -11.59 -18.13 7.73
N LEU A 74 -10.33 -17.69 7.84
CA LEU A 74 -9.84 -16.49 7.16
C LEU A 74 -9.64 -16.77 5.67
N PRO A 75 -9.78 -15.76 4.80
CA PRO A 75 -9.50 -15.92 3.38
C PRO A 75 -8.04 -16.32 3.19
N CYS A 76 -7.79 -17.28 2.30
CA CYS A 76 -6.43 -17.65 1.91
C CYS A 76 -5.68 -16.40 1.47
N SER A 77 -4.42 -16.29 1.86
CA SER A 77 -3.63 -15.09 1.68
C SER A 77 -3.19 -14.83 0.25
N GLY A 78 -2.55 -13.73 0.16
CA GLY A 78 -1.98 -13.26 -1.06
C GLY A 78 -3.01 -12.57 -1.96
N LEU A 79 -2.73 -12.58 -3.24
CA LEU A 79 -3.63 -12.01 -4.25
C LEU A 79 -5.01 -12.68 -4.22
N LEU A 80 -5.06 -13.96 -3.87
CA LEU A 80 -6.30 -14.73 -3.76
C LEU A 80 -7.15 -14.28 -2.57
N GLY A 81 -6.55 -13.84 -1.45
CA GLY A 81 -7.29 -13.36 -0.28
C GLY A 81 -8.19 -12.18 -0.61
N PHE A 82 -7.67 -11.18 -1.33
CA PHE A 82 -8.47 -10.05 -1.79
C PHE A 82 -9.57 -10.46 -2.76
N ARG A 83 -9.33 -11.47 -3.58
CA ARG A 83 -10.30 -12.01 -4.50
C ARG A 83 -11.47 -12.66 -3.77
N TYR A 84 -11.22 -13.42 -2.70
CA TYR A 84 -12.28 -14.05 -1.92
C TYR A 84 -13.18 -13.06 -1.19
N ILE A 85 -12.64 -11.93 -0.75
CA ILE A 85 -13.42 -10.89 -0.07
C ILE A 85 -14.02 -9.85 -1.03
N SER A 86 -13.61 -9.82 -2.30
CA SER A 86 -14.08 -8.83 -3.27
C SER A 86 -15.60 -8.76 -3.41
N PRO A 87 -16.36 -9.88 -3.46
CA PRO A 87 -17.81 -9.84 -3.48
C PRO A 87 -18.44 -9.18 -2.26
N LEU A 88 -17.78 -9.26 -1.11
CA LEU A 88 -18.25 -8.69 0.15
C LEU A 88 -17.92 -7.19 0.25
N VAL A 89 -16.95 -6.72 -0.54
CA VAL A 89 -16.49 -5.34 -0.55
C VAL A 89 -17.33 -4.46 -1.48
N ASP A 90 -17.61 -4.90 -2.71
CA ASP A 90 -18.26 -4.08 -3.74
C ASP A 90 -19.62 -4.63 -4.20
N GLY A 91 -20.08 -5.73 -3.59
CA GLY A 91 -21.36 -6.35 -3.89
C GLY A 91 -21.46 -6.95 -5.29
N ARG A 92 -20.38 -6.96 -6.06
CA ARG A 92 -20.37 -7.56 -7.38
C ARG A 92 -20.22 -9.07 -7.25
N PRO A 93 -21.16 -9.87 -7.81
CA PRO A 93 -20.99 -11.30 -7.82
C PRO A 93 -19.71 -11.61 -8.59
N GLY A 94 -18.65 -11.96 -7.87
CA GLY A 94 -17.44 -12.47 -8.48
C GLY A 94 -17.82 -13.73 -9.28
N ASN A 95 -17.69 -13.68 -10.59
CA ASN A 95 -17.86 -14.86 -11.45
C ASN A 95 -16.64 -15.77 -11.26
N TRP A 96 -16.41 -16.16 -10.00
CA TRP A 96 -15.25 -16.89 -9.58
C TRP A 96 -15.68 -18.35 -9.34
N ASN A 97 -15.30 -19.23 -10.24
CA ASN A 97 -15.33 -20.66 -9.95
C ASN A 97 -14.34 -20.94 -8.82
N VAL A 98 -14.82 -20.82 -7.57
CA VAL A 98 -14.03 -21.00 -6.35
C VAL A 98 -13.64 -22.44 -6.13
N TYR A 99 -14.31 -23.39 -6.81
CA TYR A 99 -14.09 -24.80 -6.67
C TYR A 99 -13.71 -25.43 -8.01
N GLY A 100 -12.44 -25.78 -8.17
CA GLY A 100 -11.99 -26.86 -9.05
C GLY A 100 -11.52 -26.50 -10.46
N ALA A 101 -11.60 -25.25 -10.92
CA ALA A 101 -10.92 -24.86 -12.15
C ALA A 101 -9.57 -24.19 -11.84
N PRO A 102 -8.47 -24.59 -12.48
CA PRO A 102 -7.22 -23.85 -12.37
C PRO A 102 -7.48 -22.41 -12.83
N ASP A 103 -7.02 -21.45 -12.01
CA ASP A 103 -7.10 -20.02 -12.33
C ASP A 103 -6.45 -19.81 -13.71
N PRO A 104 -7.17 -19.27 -14.71
CA PRO A 104 -6.59 -19.00 -16.02
C PRO A 104 -5.32 -18.16 -15.92
N CYS A 105 -5.21 -17.33 -14.87
CA CYS A 105 -4.03 -16.52 -14.60
C CYS A 105 -2.81 -17.35 -14.14
N MET A 106 -3.03 -18.54 -13.56
CA MET A 106 -1.93 -19.47 -13.24
C MET A 106 -1.39 -20.18 -14.49
N LEU A 107 -2.17 -20.24 -15.56
CA LEU A 107 -1.80 -20.89 -16.81
C LEU A 107 -1.28 -19.88 -17.87
N GLY A 108 -1.02 -18.64 -17.48
CA GLY A 108 -0.48 -17.61 -18.40
C GLY A 108 -1.50 -16.99 -19.35
N SER A 109 -2.76 -17.38 -19.31
CA SER A 109 -3.84 -16.89 -20.15
C SER A 109 -4.88 -16.10 -19.32
N CYS A 110 -4.45 -15.02 -18.63
CA CYS A 110 -5.42 -14.08 -18.09
C CYS A 110 -6.15 -13.42 -19.27
N PRO A 111 -7.48 -13.55 -19.38
CA PRO A 111 -8.21 -12.63 -20.25
C PRO A 111 -7.88 -11.20 -19.82
N GLU A 112 -7.75 -10.29 -20.77
CA GLU A 112 -7.42 -8.89 -20.48
C GLU A 112 -8.19 -8.42 -19.27
N ALA A 113 -7.45 -8.11 -18.19
CA ALA A 113 -8.03 -7.72 -16.93
C ALA A 113 -8.72 -6.36 -17.12
N GLY A 114 -10.01 -6.38 -17.39
CA GLY A 114 -10.83 -5.18 -17.41
C GLY A 114 -10.90 -4.54 -16.03
N ASP A 115 -11.36 -3.31 -15.94
CA ASP A 115 -11.52 -2.52 -14.70
C ASP A 115 -12.31 -3.22 -13.57
N TRP A 116 -13.01 -4.33 -13.89
CA TRP A 116 -13.76 -5.14 -12.94
C TRP A 116 -12.89 -5.93 -11.93
N MET A 117 -11.58 -6.11 -12.18
CA MET A 117 -10.66 -6.80 -11.26
C MET A 117 -10.06 -5.88 -10.18
N ARG A 118 -10.36 -4.57 -10.20
CA ARG A 118 -9.74 -3.61 -9.30
C ARG A 118 -10.76 -2.64 -8.71
N PRO A 119 -11.54 -3.07 -7.71
CA PRO A 119 -12.32 -2.14 -6.91
C PRO A 119 -11.44 -0.99 -6.39
N ARG A 120 -11.95 0.23 -6.42
CA ARG A 120 -11.22 1.43 -5.94
C ARG A 120 -10.72 1.29 -4.52
N ILE A 121 -11.39 0.50 -3.72
CA ILE A 121 -11.03 0.20 -2.34
C ILE A 121 -9.64 -0.47 -2.20
N TYR A 122 -9.16 -1.16 -3.22
CA TYR A 122 -7.82 -1.76 -3.20
C TYR A 122 -6.72 -0.81 -3.67
N LEU A 123 -7.04 0.48 -3.87
CA LEU A 123 -6.13 1.48 -4.39
C LEU A 123 -5.97 2.61 -3.38
N CYS A 124 -4.73 2.88 -2.95
CA CYS A 124 -4.43 4.03 -2.10
C CYS A 124 -4.26 5.28 -2.98
N SER A 125 -5.04 6.33 -2.71
CA SER A 125 -5.02 7.58 -3.49
C SER A 125 -3.72 8.39 -3.32
N SER A 126 -2.91 8.08 -2.31
CA SER A 126 -1.59 8.67 -2.12
C SER A 126 -0.53 8.10 -3.05
N ASP A 127 -0.76 6.92 -3.65
CA ASP A 127 0.14 6.36 -4.64
C ASP A 127 -0.30 6.75 -6.07
N PRO A 128 0.39 7.69 -6.74
CA PRO A 128 0.00 8.13 -8.09
C PRO A 128 0.14 7.01 -9.13
N GLU A 129 0.98 6.01 -8.88
CA GLU A 129 1.26 4.93 -9.84
C GLU A 129 0.15 3.89 -9.89
N VAL A 130 -0.74 3.87 -8.92
CA VAL A 130 -1.94 3.04 -8.88
C VAL A 130 -2.76 3.12 -10.17
N ARG A 131 -2.78 4.31 -10.80
CA ARG A 131 -3.54 4.55 -12.02
C ARG A 131 -2.89 3.99 -13.28
N ARG A 132 -1.58 3.72 -13.24
CA ARG A 132 -0.80 3.26 -14.39
C ARG A 132 -0.78 1.75 -14.54
N THR A 133 -0.89 1.01 -13.43
CA THR A 133 -0.86 -0.45 -13.45
C THR A 133 -2.27 -1.02 -13.38
N ARG A 134 -2.59 -2.02 -14.18
CA ARG A 134 -3.92 -2.66 -14.19
C ARG A 134 -4.02 -3.89 -13.28
N ARG A 135 -2.91 -4.37 -12.71
CA ARG A 135 -2.85 -5.70 -12.06
C ARG A 135 -2.42 -5.70 -10.59
N SER A 136 -2.15 -4.54 -9.98
CA SER A 136 -1.66 -4.46 -8.59
C SER A 136 -2.59 -3.67 -7.70
N GLY A 137 -2.72 -4.07 -6.43
CA GLY A 137 -3.38 -3.32 -5.37
C GLY A 137 -2.36 -2.62 -4.47
N SER A 138 -2.82 -1.62 -3.72
CA SER A 138 -2.01 -0.88 -2.75
C SER A 138 -2.04 -1.49 -1.35
N TYR A 139 -2.63 -2.66 -1.17
CA TYR A 139 -2.75 -3.32 0.12
C TYR A 139 -2.30 -4.76 0.03
N CYS A 140 -1.66 -5.24 1.10
CA CYS A 140 -1.19 -6.61 1.24
C CYS A 140 -1.56 -7.17 2.60
N PHE A 141 -1.81 -8.48 2.70
CA PHE A 141 -2.01 -9.16 3.97
C PHE A 141 -0.68 -9.40 4.69
N SER A 142 -0.74 -9.47 6.03
CA SER A 142 0.42 -9.74 6.88
C SER A 142 0.82 -11.22 6.84
N ALA A 143 2.06 -11.49 6.45
CA ALA A 143 2.67 -12.82 6.52
C ALA A 143 3.37 -13.10 7.86
N GLY A 144 3.35 -12.17 8.80
CA GLY A 144 4.06 -12.31 10.08
C GLY A 144 5.54 -11.97 10.00
N ASN A 145 6.34 -12.62 10.83
CA ASN A 145 7.78 -12.37 10.92
C ASN A 145 8.63 -13.32 10.08
N GLN A 146 8.03 -14.29 9.43
CA GLN A 146 8.76 -15.32 8.71
C GLN A 146 9.04 -14.93 7.26
N LEU A 147 10.20 -15.38 6.78
CA LEU A 147 10.57 -15.26 5.37
C LEU A 147 10.12 -16.53 4.65
N PHE A 148 9.22 -16.36 3.67
CA PHE A 148 8.74 -17.49 2.88
C PHE A 148 9.57 -17.65 1.63
N GLY A 149 10.18 -18.82 1.47
CA GLY A 149 10.81 -19.24 0.23
C GLY A 149 9.79 -19.65 -0.82
N VAL A 150 10.17 -19.49 -2.08
CA VAL A 150 9.44 -20.06 -3.22
C VAL A 150 9.39 -21.58 -3.07
N GLY A 151 8.18 -22.13 -2.99
CA GLY A 151 7.98 -23.58 -2.83
C GLY A 151 8.14 -24.13 -1.42
N GLN A 152 8.47 -23.32 -0.43
CA GLN A 152 8.41 -23.76 0.96
C GLN A 152 6.96 -23.64 1.46
N ARG A 153 6.34 -24.79 1.69
CA ARG A 153 5.03 -24.92 2.35
C ARG A 153 5.20 -24.65 3.86
N GLY A 154 5.66 -23.45 4.21
CA GLY A 154 5.80 -23.02 5.59
C GLY A 154 4.48 -22.54 6.17
N VAL A 155 4.27 -22.76 7.46
CA VAL A 155 3.17 -22.14 8.19
C VAL A 155 3.62 -20.75 8.56
N SER A 156 3.01 -19.70 7.93
CA SER A 156 3.14 -18.33 8.38
C SER A 156 2.80 -18.19 9.88
N ASP A 157 3.53 -17.42 10.62
CA ASP A 157 3.16 -16.99 11.98
C ASP A 157 2.22 -15.78 11.98
N GLY A 158 2.00 -15.16 10.81
CA GLY A 158 0.98 -14.14 10.58
C GLY A 158 -0.39 -14.71 10.19
N VAL A 159 -1.28 -13.84 9.76
CA VAL A 159 -2.65 -14.19 9.33
C VAL A 159 -2.77 -14.36 7.82
N GLY A 160 -1.84 -13.78 7.08
CA GLY A 160 -1.72 -13.94 5.65
C GLY A 160 -0.80 -15.11 5.30
N PHE A 161 -1.19 -15.96 4.36
CA PHE A 161 -0.36 -17.09 3.91
C PHE A 161 0.42 -16.75 2.67
N GLY A 162 1.69 -17.14 2.67
CA GLY A 162 2.54 -17.10 1.46
C GLY A 162 2.26 -18.20 0.47
N ASP A 163 1.65 -19.34 0.88
CA ASP A 163 1.38 -20.47 0.00
C ASP A 163 -0.01 -21.06 0.24
N VAL A 164 -0.60 -21.55 -0.84
CA VAL A 164 -1.95 -22.13 -0.85
C VAL A 164 -1.85 -23.60 -0.43
N ASP A 165 -1.68 -23.85 0.85
CA ASP A 165 -1.96 -25.18 1.39
C ASP A 165 -3.42 -25.21 1.89
N PRO A 166 -4.35 -25.79 1.16
CA PRO A 166 -5.76 -25.82 1.53
C PRO A 166 -6.03 -26.61 2.81
N THR A 167 -5.03 -27.32 3.33
CA THR A 167 -5.13 -28.08 4.58
C THR A 167 -4.81 -27.24 5.80
N LYS A 168 -4.23 -26.04 5.63
CA LYS A 168 -3.80 -25.15 6.71
C LYS A 168 -4.63 -23.89 6.73
N VAL A 169 -5.89 -24.02 7.06
CA VAL A 169 -6.81 -22.88 7.25
C VAL A 169 -6.59 -22.24 8.61
N ILE A 170 -6.57 -20.88 8.64
CA ILE A 170 -6.55 -20.11 9.87
C ILE A 170 -7.97 -19.61 10.17
N SER A 171 -8.32 -19.66 11.43
CA SER A 171 -9.53 -19.06 12.00
C SER A 171 -9.12 -18.03 13.07
N PHE A 172 -10.02 -17.12 13.44
CA PHE A 172 -9.79 -16.20 14.55
C PHE A 172 -9.45 -16.90 15.88
N ARG A 173 -9.85 -18.17 16.06
CA ARG A 173 -9.46 -18.98 17.21
C ARG A 173 -7.96 -19.28 17.28
N ASN A 174 -7.26 -19.20 16.15
CA ASN A 174 -5.83 -19.45 16.06
C ASN A 174 -5.00 -18.17 16.36
N ILE A 175 -5.66 -17.03 16.60
CA ILE A 175 -5.03 -15.76 16.94
C ILE A 175 -5.09 -15.59 18.46
N THR A 176 -4.09 -16.15 19.14
CA THR A 176 -4.04 -16.14 20.61
C THR A 176 -3.46 -14.85 21.18
N ASP A 177 -2.71 -14.08 20.38
CA ASP A 177 -2.14 -12.79 20.79
C ASP A 177 -3.18 -11.66 20.83
N GLY A 178 -4.40 -11.95 20.35
CA GLY A 178 -5.54 -11.06 20.34
C GLY A 178 -5.76 -10.38 18.99
N LEU A 179 -7.04 -10.28 18.60
CA LEU A 179 -7.44 -9.69 17.31
C LEU A 179 -7.07 -8.22 17.19
N THR A 180 -7.04 -7.49 18.32
CA THR A 180 -6.67 -6.07 18.40
C THR A 180 -5.17 -5.83 18.28
N SER A 181 -4.36 -6.86 18.47
CA SER A 181 -2.90 -6.81 18.50
C SER A 181 -2.24 -7.44 17.30
N THR A 182 -2.98 -8.21 16.50
CA THR A 182 -2.45 -8.92 15.33
C THR A 182 -2.79 -8.18 14.05
N ALA A 183 -1.76 -7.81 13.29
CA ALA A 183 -1.91 -7.11 12.02
C ALA A 183 -2.51 -8.02 10.95
N LEU A 184 -3.52 -7.51 10.26
CA LEU A 184 -4.22 -8.20 9.16
C LEU A 184 -3.67 -7.80 7.81
N ALA A 185 -3.65 -6.51 7.51
CA ALA A 185 -3.25 -5.96 6.22
C ALA A 185 -2.63 -4.58 6.37
N SER A 186 -1.80 -4.18 5.43
CA SER A 186 -1.19 -2.85 5.38
C SER A 186 -1.00 -2.37 3.96
N GLU A 187 -0.55 -1.13 3.84
CA GLU A 187 -0.24 -0.48 2.57
C GLU A 187 1.04 -1.04 1.95
N GLN A 188 1.05 -1.08 0.63
CA GLN A 188 2.21 -1.48 -0.18
C GLN A 188 2.27 -0.63 -1.44
N LEU A 189 3.41 0.02 -1.68
CA LEU A 189 3.63 0.79 -2.90
C LEU A 189 3.76 -0.13 -4.12
N ILE A 190 3.13 0.28 -5.19
CA ILE A 190 3.21 -0.43 -6.48
C ILE A 190 4.53 -0.08 -7.16
N SER A 191 5.23 -1.08 -7.68
CA SER A 191 6.46 -0.86 -8.44
C SER A 191 6.19 -0.09 -9.74
N LEU A 192 7.14 0.76 -10.11
CA LEU A 192 7.10 1.53 -11.35
C LEU A 192 7.61 0.67 -12.50
N THR A 193 6.89 0.71 -13.61
CA THR A 193 7.35 0.17 -14.88
C THR A 193 7.03 1.15 -15.98
N SER A 194 7.84 1.18 -17.01
CA SER A 194 7.65 2.04 -18.16
C SER A 194 6.51 1.60 -19.09
N VAL A 195 5.99 0.37 -18.91
CA VAL A 195 5.02 -0.24 -19.83
C VAL A 195 3.84 -0.86 -19.10
N ALA A 196 2.63 -0.58 -19.57
CA ALA A 196 1.38 -1.20 -19.10
C ALA A 196 1.13 -2.55 -19.80
N ALA A 197 2.14 -3.42 -19.83
CA ALA A 197 2.19 -4.58 -20.70
C ALA A 197 2.04 -5.91 -19.95
N SER A 198 2.12 -7.01 -20.66
CA SER A 198 2.12 -8.39 -20.13
C SER A 198 3.24 -8.61 -19.09
N ASP A 199 3.11 -9.62 -18.25
CA ASP A 199 4.06 -9.91 -17.17
C ASP A 199 5.51 -10.08 -17.68
N VAL A 200 5.69 -10.54 -18.92
CA VAL A 200 7.01 -10.70 -19.58
C VAL A 200 7.60 -9.35 -19.97
N GLU A 201 6.78 -8.44 -20.51
CA GLU A 201 7.19 -7.08 -20.85
C GLU A 201 7.47 -6.23 -19.61
N TYR A 202 6.78 -6.51 -18.50
CA TYR A 202 7.00 -5.85 -17.21
C TYR A 202 8.42 -6.07 -16.68
N LEU A 203 8.95 -7.28 -16.79
CA LEU A 203 10.33 -7.59 -16.37
C LEU A 203 11.38 -7.04 -17.35
N ALA A 204 11.06 -7.03 -18.66
CA ALA A 204 11.93 -6.47 -19.69
C ALA A 204 12.01 -4.93 -19.61
N ALA A 205 11.00 -4.28 -19.04
CA ALA A 205 10.92 -2.84 -18.88
C ALA A 205 11.46 -2.32 -17.53
N PHE A 206 12.13 -3.18 -16.74
CA PHE A 206 12.75 -2.77 -15.48
C PHE A 206 13.88 -1.76 -15.75
N ASP A 207 13.82 -0.65 -15.04
CA ASP A 207 14.82 0.42 -15.09
C ASP A 207 15.43 0.61 -13.69
N GLN A 208 16.73 0.30 -13.56
CA GLN A 208 17.47 0.45 -12.31
C GLN A 208 17.50 1.92 -11.86
N ALA A 209 17.56 2.88 -12.77
CA ALA A 209 17.56 4.29 -12.44
C ALA A 209 16.23 4.74 -11.80
N LEU A 210 15.11 4.15 -12.21
CA LEU A 210 13.81 4.35 -11.54
C LEU A 210 13.78 3.73 -10.14
N ALA A 211 14.40 2.56 -9.96
CA ALA A 211 14.51 1.92 -8.66
C ALA A 211 15.36 2.77 -7.69
N ASP A 212 16.47 3.33 -8.14
CA ASP A 212 17.34 4.19 -7.34
C ASP A 212 16.62 5.46 -6.87
N GLN A 213 15.76 6.03 -7.73
CA GLN A 213 14.93 7.20 -7.40
C GLN A 213 13.76 6.87 -6.46
N ASN A 214 13.26 5.62 -6.49
CA ASN A 214 12.07 5.19 -5.76
C ASN A 214 12.31 3.89 -4.98
N PRO A 215 13.27 3.86 -4.04
CA PRO A 215 13.78 2.62 -3.44
C PRO A 215 12.72 1.79 -2.69
N LEU A 216 11.67 2.42 -2.19
CA LEU A 216 10.60 1.74 -1.44
C LEU A 216 9.63 0.94 -2.34
N ARG A 217 9.73 1.09 -3.65
CA ARG A 217 8.86 0.43 -4.63
C ARG A 217 9.44 -0.86 -5.19
N TYR A 218 10.63 -1.23 -4.77
CA TYR A 218 11.39 -2.35 -5.33
C TYR A 218 11.96 -3.24 -4.24
N ILE A 219 12.23 -4.49 -4.61
CA ILE A 219 12.95 -5.43 -3.76
C ILE A 219 14.43 -5.37 -4.15
N TRP A 220 15.29 -5.13 -3.18
CA TRP A 220 16.73 -5.04 -3.38
C TRP A 220 17.38 -6.40 -3.16
N ASN A 221 18.24 -6.80 -4.09
CA ASN A 221 18.95 -8.06 -3.99
C ASN A 221 20.15 -7.93 -3.05
N SER A 222 20.50 -9.03 -2.40
CA SER A 222 21.80 -9.22 -1.79
C SER A 222 22.63 -10.20 -2.64
N THR A 223 23.94 -10.00 -2.68
CA THR A 223 24.89 -10.88 -3.41
C THR A 223 25.48 -11.94 -2.52
N GLY A 224 25.48 -11.71 -1.21
CA GLY A 224 26.03 -12.61 -0.22
C GLY A 224 25.21 -13.87 0.00
N THR A 225 25.86 -14.94 0.44
CA THR A 225 25.20 -16.10 0.99
C THR A 225 25.01 -15.87 2.48
N PHE A 226 23.77 -15.70 2.92
CA PHE A 226 23.43 -15.39 4.31
C PHE A 226 22.74 -16.56 4.99
N SER A 227 23.15 -16.85 6.21
CA SER A 227 22.49 -17.84 7.09
C SER A 227 21.51 -17.12 8.00
N LEU A 228 20.25 -17.06 7.58
CA LEU A 228 19.20 -16.41 8.37
C LEU A 228 18.77 -17.29 9.56
N PRO A 229 18.48 -16.70 10.74
CA PRO A 229 18.35 -15.25 11.02
C PRO A 229 19.65 -14.53 11.42
N GLN A 230 20.77 -15.23 11.58
CA GLN A 230 22.00 -14.68 12.17
C GLN A 230 22.61 -13.53 11.36
N ASP A 231 22.57 -13.65 10.03
CA ASP A 231 23.16 -12.66 9.11
C ASP A 231 22.17 -11.61 8.62
N MET A 232 20.99 -11.53 9.22
CA MET A 232 19.91 -10.61 8.77
C MET A 232 20.39 -9.15 8.71
N GLN A 233 21.15 -8.70 9.69
CA GLN A 233 21.65 -7.33 9.75
C GLN A 233 22.63 -7.03 8.60
N ALA A 234 23.54 -7.97 8.31
CA ALA A 234 24.50 -7.83 7.21
C ALA A 234 23.78 -7.80 5.84
N MET A 235 22.81 -8.68 5.65
CA MET A 235 21.99 -8.72 4.45
C MET A 235 21.19 -7.42 4.28
N CYS A 236 20.61 -6.89 5.35
CA CYS A 236 19.90 -5.61 5.31
C CYS A 236 20.83 -4.45 4.91
N ALA A 237 22.04 -4.42 5.45
CA ALA A 237 23.04 -3.39 5.12
C ALA A 237 23.45 -3.44 3.65
N GLU A 238 23.60 -4.63 3.07
CA GLU A 238 23.88 -4.81 1.64
C GLU A 238 22.71 -4.34 0.77
N CYS A 239 21.48 -4.72 1.09
CA CYS A 239 20.29 -4.23 0.39
C CYS A 239 20.13 -2.71 0.50
N ASP A 240 20.40 -2.13 1.67
CA ASP A 240 20.31 -0.69 1.90
C ASP A 240 21.38 0.10 1.12
N SER A 241 22.53 -0.53 0.82
CA SER A 241 23.55 0.05 -0.08
C SER A 241 23.09 0.09 -1.53
N GLY A 242 22.21 -0.82 -1.94
CA GLY A 242 21.75 -0.95 -3.33
C GLY A 242 22.77 -1.59 -4.29
N ALA A 243 23.89 -2.10 -3.79
CA ALA A 243 25.02 -2.57 -4.60
C ALA A 243 24.68 -3.74 -5.54
N ALA A 244 23.72 -4.59 -5.15
CA ALA A 244 23.31 -5.77 -5.93
C ALA A 244 22.15 -5.52 -6.91
N GLY A 245 21.70 -4.26 -7.02
CA GLY A 245 20.56 -3.90 -7.85
C GLY A 245 19.21 -4.27 -7.25
N ALA A 246 18.15 -3.97 -7.98
CA ALA A 246 16.77 -4.15 -7.54
C ALA A 246 15.95 -4.96 -8.54
N VAL A 247 14.81 -5.47 -8.08
CA VAL A 247 13.78 -6.10 -8.92
C VAL A 247 12.41 -5.50 -8.56
N PRO A 248 11.43 -5.49 -9.47
CA PRO A 248 10.09 -5.00 -9.17
C PRO A 248 9.47 -5.77 -7.99
N HIS A 249 8.81 -5.04 -7.09
CA HIS A 249 8.15 -5.62 -5.91
C HIS A 249 7.01 -6.56 -6.30
N PHE A 250 6.33 -6.25 -7.37
CA PHE A 250 5.33 -7.10 -7.98
C PHE A 250 5.85 -7.56 -9.34
N SER A 251 6.40 -8.73 -9.38
CA SER A 251 6.67 -9.37 -10.65
C SER A 251 5.69 -10.53 -10.81
N GLY A 252 4.93 -10.48 -11.88
CA GLY A 252 4.38 -11.70 -12.46
C GLY A 252 5.51 -12.56 -13.02
N ASN A 253 6.63 -12.67 -12.29
CA ASN A 253 7.77 -13.46 -12.67
C ASN A 253 7.32 -14.90 -12.96
N PRO A 254 7.67 -15.48 -14.11
CA PRO A 254 7.42 -16.88 -14.41
C PRO A 254 8.07 -17.83 -13.39
N PHE A 255 8.99 -17.36 -12.56
CA PHE A 255 9.59 -18.10 -11.45
C PHE A 255 8.82 -18.01 -10.13
N ASN A 256 7.54 -17.59 -10.14
CA ASN A 256 6.63 -17.63 -8.99
C ASN A 256 7.05 -16.85 -7.72
N VAL A 257 7.87 -15.84 -7.81
CA VAL A 257 8.08 -14.93 -6.67
C VAL A 257 6.91 -13.95 -6.59
N ARG A 258 5.74 -14.48 -6.28
CA ARG A 258 4.58 -13.69 -5.88
C ARG A 258 4.78 -13.35 -4.42
N VAL A 259 4.95 -12.06 -4.09
CA VAL A 259 4.85 -11.60 -2.71
C VAL A 259 3.55 -10.79 -2.59
N PRO A 260 2.43 -11.48 -2.45
CA PRO A 260 1.13 -10.82 -2.26
C PRO A 260 0.90 -10.48 -0.78
N SER A 261 1.92 -10.53 0.03
CA SER A 261 1.90 -10.24 1.45
C SER A 261 3.14 -9.45 1.87
N TYR A 262 2.98 -8.61 2.87
CA TYR A 262 4.10 -7.97 3.55
C TYR A 262 4.47 -8.77 4.81
N ASN A 263 5.67 -8.53 5.34
CA ASN A 263 6.09 -9.14 6.59
C ASN A 263 6.64 -8.10 7.57
N HIS A 264 6.74 -8.51 8.84
CA HIS A 264 7.19 -7.66 9.94
C HIS A 264 8.69 -7.77 10.22
N THR A 265 9.48 -8.31 9.31
CA THR A 265 10.93 -8.50 9.49
C THR A 265 11.72 -7.18 9.53
N ARG A 266 11.19 -6.14 8.90
CA ARG A 266 11.77 -4.78 8.91
C ARG A 266 10.69 -3.74 9.25
N PRO A 267 11.05 -2.59 9.86
CA PRO A 267 10.11 -1.51 10.14
C PRO A 267 9.41 -0.99 8.87
N PRO A 268 8.25 -0.34 9.01
CA PRO A 268 7.55 0.30 7.89
C PRO A 268 8.45 1.26 7.11
N ASN A 269 8.22 1.33 5.80
CA ASN A 269 8.99 2.18 4.87
C ASN A 269 10.51 1.92 4.87
N SER A 270 10.93 0.70 5.23
CA SER A 270 12.28 0.20 4.95
C SER A 270 12.34 -0.38 3.54
N ARG A 271 13.55 -0.48 2.96
CA ARG A 271 13.73 -1.18 1.69
C ARG A 271 13.39 -2.66 1.83
N ALA A 272 12.62 -3.19 0.89
CA ALA A 272 12.43 -4.63 0.80
C ALA A 272 13.74 -5.30 0.33
N CYS A 273 14.07 -6.45 0.91
CA CYS A 273 15.34 -7.11 0.68
C CYS A 273 15.14 -8.60 0.34
N MET A 274 15.80 -9.08 -0.69
CA MET A 274 15.77 -10.48 -1.08
C MET A 274 17.15 -11.11 -0.86
N PRO A 275 17.23 -12.22 -0.13
CA PRO A 275 18.45 -13.04 -0.11
C PRO A 275 18.79 -13.46 -1.54
N SER A 276 20.08 -13.70 -1.81
CA SER A 276 20.53 -14.16 -3.12
C SER A 276 19.62 -15.27 -3.66
N ALA A 277 19.36 -15.27 -4.96
CA ALA A 277 18.48 -16.22 -5.65
C ALA A 277 18.85 -17.70 -5.46
N ALA A 278 20.02 -17.99 -4.90
CA ALA A 278 20.45 -19.35 -4.55
C ALA A 278 19.77 -19.89 -3.28
N THR A 279 19.23 -19.03 -2.42
CA THR A 279 18.47 -19.45 -1.24
C THR A 279 16.99 -19.32 -1.54
N MET A 280 16.25 -20.41 -1.43
CA MET A 280 14.79 -20.47 -1.65
C MET A 280 14.00 -19.70 -0.55
N THR A 281 14.58 -18.71 0.09
CA THR A 281 13.96 -17.86 1.10
C THR A 281 13.30 -16.64 0.45
N GLY A 282 12.08 -16.33 0.87
CA GLY A 282 11.34 -15.17 0.36
C GLY A 282 11.94 -13.84 0.81
N PRO A 283 11.50 -12.73 0.22
CA PRO A 283 11.99 -11.41 0.56
C PRO A 283 11.55 -10.96 1.95
N MET A 284 12.37 -10.15 2.59
CA MET A 284 11.93 -9.23 3.62
C MET A 284 11.17 -8.10 2.94
N SER A 285 9.87 -8.09 3.10
CA SER A 285 8.96 -7.16 2.43
C SER A 285 8.17 -6.36 3.46
N PRO A 286 8.75 -5.27 4.01
CA PRO A 286 8.03 -4.42 4.93
C PRO A 286 6.89 -3.69 4.21
N PRO A 287 5.85 -3.24 4.93
CA PRO A 287 4.81 -2.40 4.33
C PRO A 287 5.40 -1.03 3.95
N THR A 288 4.91 -0.47 2.86
CA THR A 288 5.41 0.79 2.31
C THR A 288 4.27 1.72 1.91
N SER A 289 4.44 3.02 2.15
CA SER A 289 3.46 4.06 1.83
C SER A 289 4.14 5.38 1.51
N LEU A 290 3.45 6.25 0.78
CA LEU A 290 3.84 7.65 0.59
C LEU A 290 3.27 8.58 1.68
N HIS A 291 2.53 8.04 2.64
CA HIS A 291 2.10 8.81 3.80
C HIS A 291 3.31 9.22 4.64
N ARG A 292 3.32 10.50 5.03
CA ARG A 292 4.44 11.05 5.77
C ARG A 292 4.60 10.34 7.12
N PHE A 293 5.79 9.79 7.37
CA PHE A 293 6.24 9.19 8.64
C PHE A 293 5.70 7.81 9.00
N GLY A 294 4.93 7.13 8.16
CA GLY A 294 4.43 5.81 8.51
C GLY A 294 3.48 5.19 7.50
N VAL A 295 2.84 4.12 7.91
CA VAL A 295 1.87 3.35 7.12
C VAL A 295 0.58 3.13 7.93
N ASN A 296 -0.54 2.96 7.26
CA ASN A 296 -1.75 2.47 7.90
C ASN A 296 -1.70 0.93 7.99
N VAL A 297 -2.00 0.40 9.16
CA VAL A 297 -2.09 -1.04 9.43
C VAL A 297 -3.50 -1.36 9.91
N GLY A 298 -4.18 -2.26 9.22
CA GLY A 298 -5.44 -2.85 9.65
C GLY A 298 -5.18 -4.07 10.53
N PHE A 299 -5.96 -4.23 11.59
CA PHE A 299 -5.88 -5.32 12.55
C PHE A 299 -7.02 -6.32 12.36
N CYS A 300 -6.88 -7.51 12.95
CA CYS A 300 -7.85 -8.59 12.81
C CYS A 300 -9.23 -8.28 13.42
N ASP A 301 -9.32 -7.31 14.34
CA ASP A 301 -10.57 -6.79 14.89
C ASP A 301 -11.26 -5.76 13.97
N GLY A 302 -10.68 -5.44 12.79
CA GLY A 302 -11.16 -4.42 11.87
C GLY A 302 -10.74 -2.99 12.21
N SER A 303 -10.02 -2.76 13.31
CA SER A 303 -9.44 -1.46 13.63
C SER A 303 -8.29 -1.12 12.67
N VAL A 304 -8.03 0.17 12.49
CA VAL A 304 -6.88 0.66 11.68
C VAL A 304 -6.10 1.66 12.50
N ARG A 305 -4.79 1.47 12.58
CA ARG A 305 -3.87 2.38 13.27
C ARG A 305 -2.77 2.83 12.34
N PHE A 306 -2.30 4.04 12.56
CA PHE A 306 -1.13 4.55 11.85
C PHE A 306 0.13 4.19 12.62
N VAL A 307 1.00 3.42 11.97
CA VAL A 307 2.26 2.96 12.55
C VAL A 307 3.40 3.79 11.98
N VAL A 308 4.19 4.41 12.84
CA VAL A 308 5.31 5.27 12.45
C VAL A 308 6.53 4.45 12.01
N ASN A 309 7.35 5.01 11.11
CA ASN A 309 8.56 4.36 10.62
C ASN A 309 9.56 4.00 11.73
N GLY A 310 9.58 4.78 12.81
CA GLY A 310 10.47 4.59 13.96
C GLY A 310 9.89 3.75 15.08
N ILE A 311 8.90 2.90 14.80
CA ILE A 311 8.37 1.96 15.78
C ILE A 311 9.49 1.06 16.34
N ASP A 312 9.43 0.73 17.63
CA ASP A 312 10.32 -0.27 18.20
C ASP A 312 10.16 -1.61 17.47
N VAL A 313 11.29 -2.20 17.07
CA VAL A 313 11.30 -3.42 16.23
C VAL A 313 10.67 -4.61 16.94
N LYS A 314 10.79 -4.72 18.27
CA LYS A 314 10.16 -5.81 19.03
C LYS A 314 8.66 -5.64 19.06
N VAL A 315 8.17 -4.41 19.25
CA VAL A 315 6.75 -4.10 19.14
C VAL A 315 6.24 -4.37 17.74
N TRP A 316 7.01 -3.98 16.71
CA TRP A 316 6.66 -4.25 15.32
C TRP A 316 6.56 -5.74 15.03
N HIS A 317 7.51 -6.54 15.50
CA HIS A 317 7.48 -8.00 15.35
C HIS A 317 6.28 -8.64 16.08
N SER A 318 5.95 -8.18 17.30
CA SER A 318 4.82 -8.71 18.06
C SER A 318 3.45 -8.45 17.39
N LEU A 319 3.34 -7.39 16.58
CA LEU A 319 2.13 -7.15 15.79
C LEU A 319 1.98 -8.11 14.61
N GLY A 320 3.07 -8.72 14.16
CA GLY A 320 3.09 -9.64 13.02
C GLY A 320 2.62 -11.04 13.37
N THR A 321 2.84 -11.49 14.60
CA THR A 321 2.52 -12.84 15.04
C THR A 321 1.06 -13.00 15.44
N ARG A 322 0.49 -14.19 15.22
CA ARG A 322 -0.86 -14.54 15.68
C ARG A 322 -0.85 -15.35 17.00
N ASN A 323 0.30 -15.96 17.34
CA ASN A 323 0.46 -16.87 18.47
C ASN A 323 1.89 -16.86 19.05
N GLY A 324 2.55 -15.71 19.01
CA GLY A 324 3.89 -15.51 19.58
C GLY A 324 3.90 -15.48 21.11
N GLY A 325 2.75 -15.20 21.74
CA GLY A 325 2.59 -15.08 23.17
C GLY A 325 3.06 -13.74 23.72
N GLU A 326 3.35 -12.76 22.84
CA GLU A 326 3.73 -11.42 23.24
C GLU A 326 2.50 -10.57 23.52
N THR A 327 2.45 -9.94 24.69
CA THR A 327 1.45 -8.90 24.97
C THR A 327 1.95 -7.57 24.43
N SER A 328 1.46 -7.16 23.25
CA SER A 328 1.78 -5.84 22.67
C SER A 328 1.06 -4.73 23.46
N SER A 329 1.66 -4.28 24.54
CA SER A 329 1.16 -3.16 25.36
C SER A 329 1.77 -1.83 24.94
N GLY A 330 1.75 -1.47 23.64
CA GLY A 330 2.51 -0.30 23.24
C GLY A 330 2.22 0.35 21.88
N LEU A 331 0.96 0.39 21.41
CA LEU A 331 0.55 1.27 20.31
C LEU A 331 -0.41 2.35 20.80
#